data_eb660f759e5c037af53ebfbea1cf1be9
#
_entry.id   eb660f759e5c037af53ebfbea1cf1be9
#
_cell.length_a   1.000
_cell.length_b   1.000
_cell.length_c   1.000
_cell.angle_alpha   90.00
_cell.angle_beta   90.00
_cell.angle_gamma   90.00
#
_symmetry.space_group_name_H-M   'P 1'
#
loop_
_entity.id
_entity.type
_entity.pdbx_description
1 polymer ?
#
loop_
_entity_poly.entity_id
_entity_poly.type
_entity_poly.pdbx_seq_one_letter_code
_entity_poly.pdbx_strand_id
1 'polypeptide(L)'
;MLIDDDEDDQYLIRSILKDLNVRNELRLFENGQQAVDYLLVTEDKPLIILCDINMPIMNGLELRDTIDGNPYLKKKAIPFVFMSTSANKSLISKVYASTIQGFYKKEHDYELFKVYINLIINYWKSCLHPHNC
;
A
#
# COMPACT_ATOMS: atom_id res chain seq x y z
N MET A 1 -3.94 -1.77 4.72
CA MET A 1 -4.17 -0.30 4.58
C MET A 1 -4.11 0.07 3.10
N LEU A 2 -4.99 0.93 2.67
CA LEU A 2 -4.97 1.53 1.33
C LEU A 2 -4.84 3.05 1.47
N ILE A 3 -3.86 3.62 0.80
CA ILE A 3 -3.60 5.06 0.83
C ILE A 3 -3.69 5.56 -0.61
N ASP A 4 -4.78 6.26 -0.92
CA ASP A 4 -5.09 6.71 -2.26
C ASP A 4 -6.14 7.84 -2.17
N ASP A 5 -5.90 8.96 -2.83
CA ASP A 5 -6.80 10.10 -2.82
C ASP A 5 -7.93 10.01 -3.85
N ASP A 6 -7.88 9.05 -4.76
CA ASP A 6 -8.87 8.87 -5.83
C ASP A 6 -10.00 7.95 -5.36
N GLU A 7 -11.22 8.48 -5.31
CA GLU A 7 -12.40 7.73 -4.86
C GLU A 7 -12.74 6.57 -5.78
N ASP A 8 -12.49 6.70 -7.08
CA ASP A 8 -12.76 5.64 -8.05
C ASP A 8 -11.79 4.47 -7.82
N ASP A 9 -10.52 4.76 -7.56
CA ASP A 9 -9.53 3.73 -7.25
C ASP A 9 -9.83 3.06 -5.92
N GLN A 10 -10.24 3.81 -4.92
CA GLN A 10 -10.68 3.26 -3.63
C GLN A 10 -11.84 2.29 -3.79
N TYR A 11 -12.84 2.70 -4.56
CA TYR A 11 -14.02 1.86 -4.84
C TYR A 11 -13.62 0.58 -5.59
N LEU A 12 -12.77 0.71 -6.60
CA LEU A 12 -12.29 -0.41 -7.40
C LEU A 12 -11.58 -1.46 -6.53
N ILE A 13 -10.64 -1.02 -5.72
CA ILE A 13 -9.88 -1.91 -4.83
C ILE A 13 -10.78 -2.54 -3.78
N ARG A 14 -11.71 -1.78 -3.21
CA ARG A 14 -12.69 -2.32 -2.27
C ARG A 14 -13.53 -3.42 -2.90
N SER A 15 -13.99 -3.22 -4.13
CA SER A 15 -14.76 -4.20 -4.88
C SER A 15 -13.95 -5.46 -5.15
N ILE A 16 -12.69 -5.31 -5.53
CA ILE A 16 -11.78 -6.43 -5.75
C ILE A 16 -11.59 -7.26 -4.47
N LEU A 17 -11.31 -6.59 -3.35
CA LEU A 17 -11.11 -7.27 -2.08
C LEU A 17 -12.37 -8.04 -1.65
N LYS A 18 -13.54 -7.48 -1.90
CA LYS A 18 -14.81 -8.16 -1.64
C LYS A 18 -14.97 -9.41 -2.51
N ASP A 19 -14.69 -9.29 -3.81
CA ASP A 19 -14.78 -10.42 -4.74
C ASP A 19 -13.78 -11.53 -4.42
N LEU A 20 -12.62 -11.18 -3.88
CA LEU A 20 -11.60 -12.14 -3.44
C LEU A 20 -11.88 -12.73 -2.05
N ASN A 21 -12.97 -12.33 -1.40
CA ASN A 21 -13.31 -12.75 -0.04
C ASN A 21 -12.21 -12.47 0.98
N VAL A 22 -11.52 -11.36 0.83
CA VAL A 22 -10.50 -10.90 1.78
C VAL A 22 -11.23 -10.44 3.06
N ARG A 23 -10.94 -11.10 4.17
CA ARG A 23 -11.59 -10.82 5.47
C ARG A 23 -10.91 -9.74 6.28
N ASN A 24 -9.69 -9.39 5.92
CA ASN A 24 -8.96 -8.33 6.59
C ASN A 24 -9.72 -7.00 6.45
N GLU A 25 -9.78 -6.25 7.53
CA GLU A 25 -10.44 -4.94 7.51
C GLU A 25 -9.65 -3.98 6.62
N LEU A 26 -10.36 -3.24 5.78
CA LEU A 26 -9.77 -2.23 4.92
C LEU A 26 -9.78 -0.88 5.63
N ARG A 27 -8.59 -0.32 5.85
CA ARG A 27 -8.41 1.04 6.35
C ARG A 27 -8.00 1.93 5.18
N LEU A 28 -8.77 2.99 4.94
CA LEU A 28 -8.58 3.92 3.82
C LEU A 28 -8.04 5.27 4.32
N PHE A 29 -7.04 5.78 3.62
CA PHE A 29 -6.47 7.10 3.88
C PHE A 29 -6.30 7.84 2.57
N GLU A 30 -6.48 9.16 2.59
CA GLU A 30 -6.44 10.00 1.39
C GLU A 30 -5.06 10.57 1.09
N ASN A 31 -4.15 10.53 2.06
CA ASN A 31 -2.79 11.03 1.92
C ASN A 31 -1.85 10.39 2.95
N GLY A 32 -0.56 10.63 2.77
CA GLY A 32 0.45 10.06 3.65
C GLY A 32 0.39 10.57 5.08
N GLN A 33 -0.01 11.81 5.29
CA GLN A 33 -0.08 12.38 6.64
C GLN A 33 -1.14 11.68 7.50
N GLN A 34 -2.31 11.43 6.92
CA GLN A 34 -3.36 10.67 7.61
C GLN A 34 -2.87 9.27 8.00
N ALA A 35 -2.13 8.62 7.10
CA ALA A 35 -1.59 7.29 7.36
C ALA A 35 -0.55 7.30 8.48
N VAL A 36 0.35 8.29 8.49
CA VAL A 36 1.34 8.44 9.57
C VAL A 36 0.64 8.66 10.91
N ASP A 37 -0.32 9.56 10.95
CA ASP A 37 -1.04 9.88 12.19
C ASP A 37 -1.73 8.63 12.76
N TYR A 38 -2.33 7.83 11.89
CA TYR A 38 -2.94 6.55 12.29
C TYR A 38 -1.89 5.55 12.80
N LEU A 39 -0.81 5.36 12.06
CA LEU A 39 0.22 4.37 12.42
C LEU A 39 0.93 4.70 13.73
N LEU A 40 1.01 5.98 14.09
CA LEU A 40 1.65 6.40 15.33
C LEU A 40 0.82 6.05 16.58
N VAL A 41 -0.50 5.88 16.45
CA VAL A 41 -1.40 5.67 17.59
C VAL A 41 -2.10 4.31 17.59
N THR A 42 -2.11 3.60 16.46
CA THR A 42 -2.84 2.33 16.36
C THR A 42 -2.06 1.17 16.96
N GLU A 43 -2.80 0.21 17.53
CA GLU A 43 -2.29 -1.11 17.88
C GLU A 43 -2.62 -2.15 16.82
N ASP A 44 -3.37 -1.77 15.80
CA ASP A 44 -3.68 -2.66 14.68
C ASP A 44 -2.40 -3.10 13.97
N LYS A 45 -2.45 -4.32 13.43
CA LYS A 45 -1.33 -4.94 12.73
C LYS A 45 -1.70 -5.14 11.25
N PRO A 46 -1.57 -4.09 10.41
CA PRO A 46 -1.88 -4.23 8.99
C PRO A 46 -1.04 -5.32 8.34
N LEU A 47 -1.66 -6.12 7.48
CA LEU A 47 -0.95 -7.13 6.70
C LEU A 47 -0.03 -6.47 5.67
N ILE A 48 -0.51 -5.39 5.04
CA ILE A 48 0.17 -4.73 3.94
C ILE A 48 -0.33 -3.28 3.82
N ILE A 49 0.53 -2.42 3.30
CA ILE A 49 0.18 -1.07 2.86
C ILE A 49 0.20 -1.05 1.33
N LEU A 50 -0.94 -0.75 0.72
CA LEU A 50 -1.04 -0.43 -0.70
C LEU A 50 -1.13 1.08 -0.81
N CYS A 51 -0.19 1.70 -1.51
CA CYS A 51 -0.04 3.15 -1.52
C CYS A 51 0.10 3.70 -2.94
N ASP A 52 -0.73 4.68 -3.27
CA ASP A 52 -0.53 5.51 -4.46
C ASP A 52 0.69 6.41 -4.25
N ILE A 53 1.34 6.79 -5.35
CA ILE A 53 2.50 7.66 -5.29
C ILE A 53 2.08 9.13 -5.25
N ASN A 54 1.18 9.54 -6.14
CA ASN A 54 0.79 10.95 -6.30
C ASN A 54 -0.44 11.28 -5.45
N MET A 55 -0.21 11.93 -4.33
CA MET A 55 -1.26 12.35 -3.40
C MET A 55 -0.95 13.75 -2.86
N PRO A 56 -1.99 14.53 -2.46
CA PRO A 56 -1.76 15.83 -1.84
C PRO A 56 -1.16 15.70 -0.43
N ILE A 57 -0.64 16.79 0.09
CA ILE A 57 -0.12 16.95 1.47
C ILE A 57 1.16 16.15 1.68
N MET A 58 1.09 14.82 1.61
CA MET A 58 2.23 13.91 1.69
C MET A 58 2.04 12.81 0.66
N ASN A 59 2.91 12.74 -0.35
CA ASN A 59 2.85 11.71 -1.37
C ASN A 59 3.41 10.37 -0.86
N GLY A 60 3.31 9.33 -1.71
CA GLY A 60 3.73 7.98 -1.31
C GLY A 60 5.21 7.86 -1.01
N LEU A 61 6.07 8.54 -1.77
CA LEU A 61 7.52 8.52 -1.54
C LEU A 61 7.89 9.22 -0.24
N GLU A 62 7.26 10.37 0.04
CA GLU A 62 7.45 11.09 1.29
C GLU A 62 6.96 10.27 2.49
N LEU A 63 5.84 9.56 2.33
CA LEU A 63 5.33 8.65 3.35
C LEU A 63 6.35 7.55 3.66
N ARG A 64 6.91 6.93 2.62
CA ARG A 64 7.90 5.87 2.81
C ARG A 64 9.14 6.38 3.55
N ASP A 65 9.63 7.56 3.15
CA ASP A 65 10.77 8.20 3.82
C ASP A 65 10.45 8.52 5.28
N THR A 66 9.25 8.97 5.57
CA THR A 66 8.81 9.26 6.93
C THR A 66 8.79 8.01 7.80
N ILE A 67 8.28 6.90 7.25
CA ILE A 67 8.27 5.61 7.96
C ILE A 67 9.70 5.12 8.22
N ASP A 68 10.57 5.18 7.22
CA ASP A 68 11.97 4.74 7.36
C ASP A 68 12.76 5.61 8.35
N GLY A 69 12.44 6.89 8.42
CA GLY A 69 13.10 7.83 9.33
C GLY A 69 12.59 7.77 10.78
N ASN A 70 11.55 7.01 11.05
CA ASN A 70 10.97 6.88 12.39
C ASN A 70 11.16 5.45 12.90
N PRO A 71 12.02 5.23 13.92
CA PRO A 71 12.30 3.88 14.43
C PRO A 71 11.05 3.12 14.90
N TYR A 72 10.10 3.81 15.49
CA TYR A 72 8.85 3.20 15.95
C TYR A 72 8.01 2.67 14.77
N LEU A 73 7.86 3.46 13.72
CA LEU A 73 7.12 3.08 12.51
C LEU A 73 7.84 2.00 11.72
N LYS A 74 9.16 2.14 11.58
CA LYS A 74 10.00 1.16 10.86
C LYS A 74 9.92 -0.22 11.53
N LYS A 75 9.91 -0.25 12.84
CA LYS A 75 9.85 -1.50 13.62
C LYS A 75 8.54 -2.25 13.42
N LYS A 76 7.46 -1.59 13.01
CA LYS A 76 6.21 -2.27 12.69
C LYS A 76 6.36 -3.24 11.53
N ALA A 77 7.36 -3.03 10.68
CA ALA A 77 7.73 -3.95 9.57
C ALA A 77 6.56 -4.32 8.67
N ILE A 78 5.69 -3.35 8.34
CA ILE A 78 4.54 -3.59 7.47
C ILE A 78 5.02 -3.58 6.02
N PRO A 79 4.75 -4.63 5.22
CA PRO A 79 5.09 -4.64 3.81
C PRO A 79 4.46 -3.44 3.08
N PHE A 80 5.24 -2.79 2.23
CA PHE A 80 4.84 -1.56 1.55
C PHE A 80 4.90 -1.78 0.04
N VAL A 81 3.76 -1.66 -0.64
CA VAL A 81 3.64 -1.84 -2.08
C VAL A 81 3.06 -0.56 -2.69
N PHE A 82 3.78 0.00 -3.64
CA PHE A 82 3.30 1.14 -4.40
C PHE A 82 2.43 0.71 -5.58
N MET A 83 1.49 1.57 -5.93
CA MET A 83 0.70 1.49 -7.15
C MET A 83 0.67 2.86 -7.82
N SER A 84 0.74 2.90 -9.14
CA SER A 84 0.67 4.15 -9.90
C SER A 84 0.09 3.92 -11.28
N THR A 85 -0.60 4.94 -11.81
CA THR A 85 -1.04 4.94 -13.21
C THR A 85 0.14 5.16 -14.15
N SER A 86 1.23 5.77 -13.69
CA SER A 86 2.46 6.00 -14.44
C SER A 86 3.50 4.95 -14.10
N ALA A 87 4.14 4.38 -15.12
CA ALA A 87 5.13 3.31 -14.95
C ALA A 87 6.33 3.49 -15.90
N ASN A 88 6.89 4.72 -15.98
CA ASN A 88 8.09 4.95 -16.76
C ASN A 88 9.36 4.54 -15.99
N LYS A 89 10.46 4.35 -16.71
CA LYS A 89 11.73 3.89 -16.13
C LYS A 89 12.26 4.81 -15.04
N SER A 90 12.12 6.11 -15.21
CA SER A 90 12.60 7.11 -14.26
C SER A 90 11.86 6.96 -12.92
N LEU A 91 10.53 6.84 -12.96
CA LEU A 91 9.72 6.63 -11.76
C LEU A 91 10.03 5.30 -11.09
N ILE A 92 10.15 4.23 -11.86
CA ILE A 92 10.48 2.90 -11.34
C ILE A 92 11.82 2.94 -10.60
N SER A 93 12.84 3.53 -11.20
CA SER A 93 14.16 3.66 -10.56
C SER A 93 14.09 4.47 -9.27
N LYS A 94 13.34 5.57 -9.27
CA LYS A 94 13.17 6.43 -8.11
C LYS A 94 12.46 5.70 -6.96
N VAL A 95 11.43 4.92 -7.29
CA VAL A 95 10.68 4.14 -6.30
C VAL A 95 11.54 3.06 -5.68
N TYR A 96 12.32 2.33 -6.48
CA TYR A 96 13.19 1.27 -5.98
C TYR A 96 14.45 1.78 -5.27
N ALA A 97 14.75 3.06 -5.34
CA ALA A 97 15.75 3.68 -4.47
C ALA A 97 15.27 3.78 -3.01
N SER A 98 13.95 3.67 -2.79
CA SER A 98 13.35 3.59 -1.45
C SER A 98 13.27 2.15 -0.97
N THR A 99 13.03 1.96 0.32
CA THR A 99 12.81 0.63 0.91
C THR A 99 11.36 0.19 0.69
N ILE A 100 11.12 -0.55 -0.39
CA ILE A 100 9.77 -1.03 -0.74
C ILE A 100 9.79 -2.52 -1.06
N GLN A 101 8.62 -3.14 -1.01
CA GLN A 101 8.44 -4.55 -1.27
C GLN A 101 7.79 -4.85 -2.62
N GLY A 102 7.36 -3.83 -3.35
CA GLY A 102 6.82 -4.01 -4.68
C GLY A 102 6.26 -2.74 -5.29
N PHE A 103 6.10 -2.76 -6.61
CA PHE A 103 5.54 -1.66 -7.37
C PHE A 103 4.68 -2.23 -8.49
N TYR A 104 3.40 -1.88 -8.52
CA TYR A 104 2.45 -2.32 -9.53
C TYR A 104 1.88 -1.13 -10.28
N LYS A 105 1.66 -1.31 -11.58
CA LYS A 105 0.88 -0.36 -12.37
C LYS A 105 -0.60 -0.54 -12.05
N LYS A 106 -1.31 0.57 -11.80
CA LYS A 106 -2.78 0.53 -11.70
C LYS A 106 -3.36 0.18 -13.07
N GLU A 107 -4.16 -0.86 -13.12
CA GLU A 107 -4.77 -1.32 -14.37
C GLU A 107 -6.22 -0.86 -14.47
N HIS A 108 -6.64 -0.49 -15.69
CA HIS A 108 -8.04 -0.17 -15.98
C HIS A 108 -8.89 -1.42 -16.15
N ASP A 109 -8.28 -2.53 -16.56
CA ASP A 109 -8.94 -3.83 -16.66
C ASP A 109 -9.15 -4.39 -15.26
N TYR A 110 -10.42 -4.53 -14.87
CA TYR A 110 -10.80 -5.02 -13.54
C TYR A 110 -10.23 -6.42 -13.25
N GLU A 111 -10.36 -7.34 -14.22
CA GLU A 111 -9.91 -8.72 -14.02
C GLU A 111 -8.39 -8.80 -13.87
N LEU A 112 -7.64 -8.03 -14.64
CA LEU A 112 -6.19 -7.98 -14.53
C LEU A 112 -5.75 -7.39 -13.19
N PHE A 113 -6.37 -6.30 -12.78
CA PHE A 113 -6.06 -5.68 -11.48
C PHE A 113 -6.40 -6.62 -10.32
N LYS A 114 -7.51 -7.33 -10.44
CA LYS A 114 -7.89 -8.37 -9.47
C LYS A 114 -6.84 -9.47 -9.36
N VAL A 115 -6.27 -9.90 -10.48
CA VAL A 115 -5.15 -10.87 -10.48
C VAL A 115 -3.97 -10.31 -9.68
N TYR A 116 -3.57 -9.07 -9.91
CA TYR A 116 -2.46 -8.44 -9.20
C TYR A 116 -2.71 -8.32 -7.70
N ILE A 117 -3.87 -7.85 -7.31
CA ILE A 117 -4.24 -7.74 -5.90
C ILE A 117 -4.25 -9.10 -5.22
N ASN A 118 -4.77 -10.12 -5.90
CA ASN A 118 -4.77 -11.49 -5.37
C ASN A 118 -3.35 -12.03 -5.14
N LEU A 119 -2.45 -11.79 -6.09
CA LEU A 119 -1.04 -12.19 -5.96
C LEU A 119 -0.39 -11.50 -4.76
N ILE A 120 -0.60 -10.20 -4.60
CA ILE A 120 -0.04 -9.44 -3.48
C ILE A 120 -0.53 -9.99 -2.15
N ILE A 121 -1.83 -10.13 -2.00
CA ILE A 121 -2.44 -10.59 -0.74
C ILE A 121 -1.98 -12.00 -0.38
N ASN A 122 -2.00 -12.92 -1.34
CA ASN A 122 -1.62 -14.31 -1.10
C ASN A 122 -0.13 -14.45 -0.80
N TYR A 123 0.72 -13.68 -1.49
CA TYR A 123 2.15 -13.67 -1.21
C TYR A 123 2.41 -13.29 0.25
N TRP A 124 1.86 -12.16 0.71
CA TRP A 124 2.12 -11.67 2.06
C TRP A 124 1.42 -12.47 3.14
N LYS A 125 0.29 -13.13 2.84
CA LYS A 125 -0.33 -14.08 3.78
C LYS A 125 0.52 -15.33 3.97
N SER A 126 1.26 -15.74 2.95
CA SER A 126 2.11 -16.94 3.01
C SER A 126 3.50 -16.66 3.60
N CYS A 127 3.94 -15.41 3.63
CA CYS A 127 5.24 -15.02 4.15
C CYS A 127 5.24 -15.00 5.70
N LEU A 128 6.40 -15.30 6.27
CA LEU A 128 6.63 -15.04 7.69
C LEU A 128 7.07 -13.59 7.86
N HIS A 129 6.41 -12.88 8.76
CA HIS A 129 6.78 -11.53 9.19
C HIS A 129 6.23 -11.26 10.59
N PRO A 130 6.60 -10.17 11.27
CA PRO A 130 6.24 -9.96 12.69
C PRO A 130 4.75 -10.04 13.00
N HIS A 131 3.87 -9.81 12.03
CA HIS A 131 2.43 -9.85 12.21
C HIS A 131 1.78 -11.13 11.71
N ASN A 132 2.57 -12.10 11.25
CA ASN A 132 2.08 -13.31 10.60
C ASN A 132 2.96 -14.55 10.90
N CYS A 133 3.61 -14.56 12.01
CA CYS A 133 4.43 -15.69 12.43
C CYS A 133 3.81 -16.46 13.63
#